data_f5b316a932f20d14ba1c0eb8867a7202
#
_entry.id   f5b316a932f20d14ba1c0eb8867a7202
#
_cell.length_a   1.000
_cell.length_b   1.000
_cell.length_c   1.000
_cell.angle_alpha   90.00
_cell.angle_beta   90.00
_cell.angle_gamma   90.00
#
_symmetry.space_group_name_H-M   'P 1'
#
loop_
_entity.id
_entity.type
_entity.pdbx_description
1 polymer ?
#
loop_
_entity_poly.entity_id
_entity_poly.type
_entity_poly.pdbx_seq_one_letter_code
_entity_poly.pdbx_strand_id
1 'polypeptide(L)'
;MSVRRIQAYKYELMPGGEQQHDMRRFAGSCRFVFNKALALQTANHAAGNKFIRYVEMANMLPLWKSEFAWLRESPSQALQQALKNLDRAFVNFFQKRTEYPRFKKRGFGDSFRFPQGFKLDQANDRILVPKLGWLRYRNSREVVGTVRNITVSNCNGKWFVSMQTEREVEQPAAQGDAVGIDMGIVRFATLSDGTVYPPLNIFKRYAAELRKAQRAMSRKKKFSHNWKKAKAKVQRIHVRIANARRDYLQKTSTSISKNHAMVVVENLQVSNMSRSAAGSVEQPGRNVKQKSGLNKAILDQGWAEFRRQLEYKMLCAGGLLLALPPQNTSRTCPSCGHVSAENRQTQAVFACVECGYSENADLVAAINLLRAGHARLACQVNSEVSCQQQEPTETAA
;
A
#
# COMPACT_ATOMS: atom_id res chain seq x y z
N MET A 1 11.71 -0.66 26.33
CA MET A 1 12.56 0.08 25.39
C MET A 1 11.70 1.10 24.65
N SER A 2 12.14 2.37 24.59
CA SER A 2 11.46 3.40 23.80
C SER A 2 11.76 3.23 22.33
N VAL A 3 10.74 3.30 21.49
CA VAL A 3 10.84 3.15 20.03
C VAL A 3 10.26 4.38 19.35
N ARG A 4 11.01 4.92 18.39
CA ARG A 4 10.56 6.01 17.54
C ARG A 4 9.46 5.55 16.60
N ARG A 5 8.24 6.03 16.80
CA ARG A 5 7.07 5.73 15.97
C ARG A 5 6.78 6.86 14.99
N ILE A 6 6.78 6.51 13.69
CA ILE A 6 6.35 7.41 12.61
C ILE A 6 4.96 6.99 12.18
N GLN A 7 4.00 7.94 12.22
CA GLN A 7 2.60 7.69 11.91
C GLN A 7 2.07 8.80 10.98
N ALA A 8 1.08 8.47 10.14
CA ALA A 8 0.40 9.46 9.30
C ALA A 8 -1.09 9.51 9.65
N TYR A 9 -1.59 10.71 9.86
CA TYR A 9 -3.00 11.03 10.07
C TYR A 9 -3.56 11.68 8.82
N LYS A 10 -4.65 11.14 8.28
CA LYS A 10 -5.27 11.65 7.06
C LYS A 10 -6.70 12.12 7.33
N TYR A 11 -6.97 13.40 7.02
CA TYR A 11 -8.27 14.04 7.20
C TYR A 11 -8.80 14.64 5.91
N GLU A 12 -10.12 14.70 5.76
CA GLU A 12 -10.77 15.43 4.68
C GLU A 12 -10.72 16.93 5.00
N LEU A 13 -10.21 17.73 4.06
CA LEU A 13 -10.22 19.18 4.13
C LEU A 13 -11.56 19.75 3.63
N MET A 14 -11.97 20.87 4.21
CA MET A 14 -13.16 21.62 3.85
C MET A 14 -12.77 23.02 3.32
N PRO A 15 -12.09 23.10 2.14
CA PRO A 15 -11.66 24.38 1.60
C PRO A 15 -12.83 25.18 1.00
N GLY A 16 -12.77 26.50 1.08
CA GLY A 16 -13.62 27.42 0.33
C GLY A 16 -13.34 27.37 -1.18
N GLY A 17 -14.15 28.06 -1.98
CA GLY A 17 -14.03 28.04 -3.45
C GLY A 17 -12.69 28.52 -3.96
N GLU A 18 -12.19 29.64 -3.44
CA GLU A 18 -10.89 30.21 -3.77
C GLU A 18 -9.74 29.27 -3.38
N GLN A 19 -9.76 28.76 -2.15
CA GLN A 19 -8.78 27.80 -1.67
C GLN A 19 -8.74 26.53 -2.54
N GLN A 20 -9.91 26.04 -3.00
CA GLN A 20 -9.97 24.91 -3.94
C GLN A 20 -9.31 25.23 -5.29
N HIS A 21 -9.49 26.45 -5.77
CA HIS A 21 -8.87 26.93 -7.01
C HIS A 21 -7.35 26.93 -6.85
N ASP A 22 -6.84 27.51 -5.78
CA ASP A 22 -5.41 27.59 -5.48
C ASP A 22 -4.77 26.22 -5.28
N MET A 23 -5.44 25.32 -4.57
CA MET A 23 -4.97 23.94 -4.42
C MET A 23 -4.83 23.23 -5.77
N ARG A 24 -5.78 23.44 -6.71
CA ARG A 24 -5.67 22.86 -8.06
C ARG A 24 -4.51 23.48 -8.83
N ARG A 25 -4.29 24.79 -8.68
CA ARG A 25 -3.16 25.52 -9.26
C ARG A 25 -1.82 24.98 -8.72
N PHE A 26 -1.67 24.85 -7.41
CA PHE A 26 -0.45 24.32 -6.77
C PHE A 26 -0.16 22.88 -7.21
N ALA A 27 -1.16 22.00 -7.23
CA ALA A 27 -0.99 20.64 -7.73
C ALA A 27 -0.64 20.63 -9.24
N GLY A 28 -1.19 21.57 -10.02
CA GLY A 28 -0.84 21.79 -11.41
C GLY A 28 0.61 22.19 -11.61
N SER A 29 1.09 23.16 -10.82
CA SER A 29 2.47 23.63 -10.84
C SER A 29 3.46 22.53 -10.42
N CYS A 30 3.15 21.76 -9.38
CA CYS A 30 3.98 20.62 -8.97
C CYS A 30 4.06 19.54 -10.06
N ARG A 31 2.95 19.28 -10.77
CA ARG A 31 2.93 18.35 -11.90
C ARG A 31 3.76 18.87 -13.06
N PHE A 32 3.65 20.15 -13.40
CA PHE A 32 4.43 20.78 -14.45
C PHE A 32 5.93 20.70 -14.16
N VAL A 33 6.36 21.10 -12.98
CA VAL A 33 7.77 21.06 -12.55
C VAL A 33 8.32 19.62 -12.59
N PHE A 34 7.55 18.65 -12.09
CA PHE A 34 7.91 17.24 -12.16
C PHE A 34 8.10 16.78 -13.63
N ASN A 35 7.16 17.13 -14.50
CA ASN A 35 7.18 16.72 -15.89
C ASN A 35 8.28 17.42 -16.70
N LYS A 36 8.52 18.73 -16.47
CA LYS A 36 9.61 19.50 -17.10
C LYS A 36 10.97 18.90 -16.70
N ALA A 37 11.15 18.58 -15.41
CA ALA A 37 12.37 17.94 -14.94
C ALA A 37 12.56 16.52 -15.49
N LEU A 38 11.48 15.74 -15.61
CA LEU A 38 11.54 14.40 -16.22
C LEU A 38 11.90 14.47 -17.70
N ALA A 39 11.31 15.42 -18.46
CA ALA A 39 11.65 15.65 -19.85
C ALA A 39 13.13 16.03 -20.01
N LEU A 40 13.62 16.92 -19.14
CA LEU A 40 15.04 17.31 -19.10
C LEU A 40 15.95 16.11 -18.84
N GLN A 41 15.64 15.27 -17.85
CA GLN A 41 16.41 14.03 -17.60
C GLN A 41 16.41 13.09 -18.77
N THR A 42 15.26 12.92 -19.44
CA THR A 42 15.16 12.06 -20.62
C THR A 42 16.02 12.59 -21.78
N ALA A 43 15.97 13.90 -22.06
CA ALA A 43 16.80 14.53 -23.08
C ALA A 43 18.30 14.45 -22.73
N ASN A 44 18.63 14.69 -21.44
CA ASN A 44 20.00 14.61 -20.93
C ASN A 44 20.60 13.20 -21.09
N HIS A 45 19.81 12.17 -20.78
CA HIS A 45 20.21 10.78 -20.97
C HIS A 45 20.38 10.43 -22.46
N ALA A 46 19.47 10.89 -23.33
CA ALA A 46 19.57 10.69 -24.78
C ALA A 46 20.84 11.35 -25.38
N ALA A 47 21.32 12.43 -24.77
CA ALA A 47 22.57 13.11 -25.13
C ALA A 47 23.85 12.46 -24.52
N GLY A 48 23.71 11.34 -23.80
CA GLY A 48 24.84 10.64 -23.18
C GLY A 48 25.43 11.33 -21.94
N ASN A 49 24.75 12.35 -21.41
CA ASN A 49 25.24 13.12 -20.27
C ASN A 49 24.95 12.44 -18.92
N LYS A 50 25.67 12.88 -17.86
CA LYS A 50 25.47 12.39 -16.49
C LYS A 50 24.10 12.77 -15.94
N PHE A 51 23.57 11.93 -15.04
CA PHE A 51 22.29 12.15 -14.36
C PHE A 51 22.29 13.46 -13.57
N ILE A 52 21.29 14.32 -13.79
CA ILE A 52 21.09 15.58 -13.08
C ILE A 52 20.47 15.29 -11.73
N ARG A 53 21.17 15.58 -10.63
CA ARG A 53 20.71 15.34 -9.26
C ARG A 53 19.72 16.41 -8.80
N TYR A 54 19.04 16.13 -7.68
CA TYR A 54 18.04 17.02 -7.10
C TYR A 54 18.52 18.47 -6.93
N VAL A 55 19.75 18.69 -6.42
CA VAL A 55 20.29 20.04 -6.16
C VAL A 55 20.38 20.84 -7.46
N GLU A 56 20.91 20.25 -8.50
CA GLU A 56 21.05 20.89 -9.82
C GLU A 56 19.68 21.24 -10.40
N MET A 57 18.70 20.31 -10.33
CA MET A 57 17.33 20.58 -10.75
C MET A 57 16.65 21.68 -9.92
N ALA A 58 16.93 21.73 -8.60
CA ALA A 58 16.38 22.74 -7.72
C ALA A 58 16.93 24.14 -8.04
N ASN A 59 18.19 24.24 -8.44
CA ASN A 59 18.84 25.48 -8.87
C ASN A 59 18.26 26.02 -10.21
N MET A 60 17.57 25.19 -10.99
CA MET A 60 16.85 25.63 -12.19
C MET A 60 15.47 26.26 -11.89
N LEU A 61 14.93 26.10 -10.69
CA LEU A 61 13.61 26.64 -10.34
C LEU A 61 13.49 28.17 -10.46
N PRO A 62 14.50 29.00 -10.07
CA PRO A 62 14.45 30.43 -10.32
C PRO A 62 14.32 30.77 -11.80
N LEU A 63 15.09 30.12 -12.67
CA LEU A 63 15.04 30.28 -14.12
C LEU A 63 13.65 29.88 -14.65
N TRP A 64 13.11 28.73 -14.24
CA TRP A 64 11.77 28.31 -14.65
C TRP A 64 10.66 29.25 -14.16
N LYS A 65 10.85 29.91 -13.01
CA LYS A 65 9.92 30.95 -12.52
C LYS A 65 10.03 32.26 -13.27
N SER A 66 11.17 32.59 -13.89
CA SER A 66 11.27 33.73 -14.80
C SER A 66 10.65 33.41 -16.15
N GLU A 67 10.87 32.23 -16.67
CA GLU A 67 10.28 31.73 -17.93
C GLU A 67 8.74 31.56 -17.83
N PHE A 68 8.26 31.05 -16.70
CA PHE A 68 6.83 30.78 -16.44
C PHE A 68 6.37 31.57 -15.21
N ALA A 69 5.98 32.83 -15.38
CA ALA A 69 5.62 33.74 -14.30
C ALA A 69 4.58 33.19 -13.32
N TRP A 70 3.60 32.40 -13.82
CA TRP A 70 2.57 31.76 -13.01
C TRP A 70 3.12 30.76 -11.96
N LEU A 71 4.34 30.24 -12.12
CA LEU A 71 4.98 29.40 -11.10
C LEU A 71 5.30 30.16 -9.80
N ARG A 72 5.44 31.51 -9.86
CA ARG A 72 5.70 32.34 -8.68
C ARG A 72 4.51 32.38 -7.72
N GLU A 73 3.32 32.13 -8.23
CA GLU A 73 2.11 32.05 -7.42
C GLU A 73 2.08 30.80 -6.53
N SER A 74 2.77 29.74 -6.93
CA SER A 74 2.83 28.50 -6.17
C SER A 74 3.95 28.54 -5.10
N PRO A 75 3.74 27.89 -3.93
CA PRO A 75 4.75 27.81 -2.88
C PRO A 75 6.03 27.13 -3.36
N SER A 76 7.19 27.78 -3.15
CA SER A 76 8.49 27.25 -3.59
C SER A 76 8.80 25.88 -2.99
N GLN A 77 8.47 25.68 -1.71
CA GLN A 77 8.67 24.38 -1.04
C GLN A 77 7.92 23.23 -1.75
N ALA A 78 6.66 23.47 -2.19
CA ALA A 78 5.88 22.47 -2.90
C ALA A 78 6.53 22.07 -4.24
N LEU A 79 7.10 23.05 -4.97
CA LEU A 79 7.82 22.80 -6.22
C LEU A 79 9.12 22.02 -5.99
N GLN A 80 9.90 22.39 -4.96
CA GLN A 80 11.09 21.65 -4.55
C GLN A 80 10.75 20.20 -4.16
N GLN A 81 9.65 19.99 -3.44
CA GLN A 81 9.20 18.63 -3.09
C GLN A 81 8.78 17.82 -4.32
N ALA A 82 8.25 18.46 -5.37
CA ALA A 82 7.98 17.78 -6.62
C ALA A 82 9.26 17.24 -7.30
N LEU A 83 10.36 18.01 -7.25
CA LEU A 83 11.68 17.58 -7.72
C LEU A 83 12.28 16.48 -6.85
N LYS A 84 12.21 16.59 -5.52
CA LYS A 84 12.62 15.50 -4.60
C LYS A 84 11.86 14.20 -4.86
N ASN A 85 10.57 14.28 -5.20
CA ASN A 85 9.79 13.11 -5.56
C ASN A 85 10.25 12.48 -6.87
N LEU A 86 10.68 13.28 -7.85
CA LEU A 86 11.26 12.76 -9.10
C LEU A 86 12.61 12.10 -8.85
N ASP A 87 13.48 12.75 -8.12
CA ASP A 87 14.80 12.22 -7.73
C ASP A 87 14.65 10.85 -7.03
N ARG A 88 13.76 10.77 -6.04
CA ARG A 88 13.45 9.49 -5.36
C ARG A 88 12.88 8.43 -6.30
N ALA A 89 12.08 8.82 -7.29
CA ALA A 89 11.56 7.89 -8.29
C ALA A 89 12.69 7.30 -9.14
N PHE A 90 13.69 8.09 -9.51
CA PHE A 90 14.89 7.61 -10.21
C PHE A 90 15.77 6.72 -9.31
N VAL A 91 15.98 7.10 -8.04
CA VAL A 91 16.69 6.23 -7.09
C VAL A 91 16.02 4.84 -7.00
N ASN A 92 14.70 4.80 -6.88
CA ASN A 92 13.97 3.53 -6.85
C ASN A 92 14.10 2.74 -8.17
N PHE A 93 14.12 3.43 -9.31
CA PHE A 93 14.34 2.81 -10.62
C PHE A 93 15.75 2.20 -10.73
N PHE A 94 16.80 2.94 -10.38
CA PHE A 94 18.17 2.43 -10.39
C PHE A 94 18.38 1.25 -9.42
N GLN A 95 17.66 1.25 -8.30
CA GLN A 95 17.64 0.13 -7.36
C GLN A 95 16.73 -1.03 -7.80
N LYS A 96 16.18 -0.99 -9.02
CA LYS A 96 15.27 -2.01 -9.59
C LYS A 96 14.01 -2.27 -8.74
N ARG A 97 13.59 -1.28 -7.91
CA ARG A 97 12.37 -1.37 -7.08
C ARG A 97 11.13 -0.96 -7.86
N THR A 98 11.27 -0.12 -8.87
CA THR A 98 10.17 0.40 -9.71
C THR A 98 10.60 0.52 -11.17
N GLU A 99 9.61 0.65 -12.06
CA GLU A 99 9.84 0.99 -13.46
C GLU A 99 10.31 2.45 -13.62
N TYR A 100 10.74 2.79 -14.85
CA TYR A 100 11.13 4.16 -15.22
C TYR A 100 10.03 5.17 -14.89
N PRO A 101 10.35 6.37 -14.34
CA PRO A 101 9.36 7.37 -13.99
C PRO A 101 8.50 7.79 -15.18
N ARG A 102 7.18 7.94 -14.95
CA ARG A 102 6.22 8.32 -15.99
C ARG A 102 5.74 9.75 -15.81
N PHE A 103 5.42 10.42 -16.91
CA PHE A 103 4.80 11.75 -16.88
C PHE A 103 3.48 11.75 -16.09
N LYS A 104 3.33 12.71 -15.18
CA LYS A 104 2.10 12.88 -14.40
C LYS A 104 0.99 13.45 -15.25
N LYS A 105 -0.21 12.87 -15.15
CA LYS A 105 -1.42 13.32 -15.85
C LYS A 105 -2.33 14.12 -14.91
N ARG A 106 -3.04 15.12 -15.45
CA ARG A 106 -4.02 15.93 -14.70
C ARG A 106 -5.12 15.05 -14.11
N GLY A 107 -5.40 15.23 -12.81
CA GLY A 107 -6.44 14.48 -12.10
C GLY A 107 -6.03 13.07 -11.67
N PHE A 108 -4.74 12.71 -11.79
CA PHE A 108 -4.19 11.46 -11.30
C PHE A 108 -3.13 11.76 -10.24
N GLY A 109 -3.47 11.57 -8.95
CA GLY A 109 -2.54 11.78 -7.86
C GLY A 109 -2.13 13.24 -7.67
N ASP A 110 -3.00 14.18 -7.97
CA ASP A 110 -2.78 15.62 -7.74
C ASP A 110 -2.48 15.85 -6.26
N SER A 111 -1.27 16.30 -5.94
CA SER A 111 -0.80 16.50 -4.57
C SER A 111 0.37 17.47 -4.51
N PHE A 112 0.54 18.09 -3.34
CA PHE A 112 1.71 18.91 -3.00
C PHE A 112 2.04 18.75 -1.52
N ARG A 113 3.31 18.92 -1.16
CA ARG A 113 3.84 18.64 0.18
C ARG A 113 4.56 19.87 0.74
N PHE A 114 4.42 20.06 2.06
CA PHE A 114 5.14 21.04 2.84
C PHE A 114 5.94 20.33 3.94
N PRO A 115 7.27 20.46 3.95
CA PRO A 115 8.11 19.96 5.04
C PRO A 115 8.06 20.86 6.26
N GLN A 116 7.68 22.15 6.10
CA GLN A 116 7.62 23.17 7.16
C GLN A 116 6.69 24.32 6.76
N GLY A 117 6.49 25.30 7.66
CA GLY A 117 5.67 26.48 7.39
C GLY A 117 4.17 26.26 7.56
N PHE A 118 3.75 25.12 8.09
CA PHE A 118 2.37 24.85 8.49
C PHE A 118 2.20 24.98 9.99
N LYS A 119 0.98 25.22 10.46
CA LYS A 119 0.61 25.18 11.89
C LYS A 119 -0.67 24.40 12.06
N LEU A 120 -0.72 23.50 13.03
CA LEU A 120 -1.89 22.72 13.41
C LEU A 120 -2.59 23.37 14.61
N ASP A 121 -3.87 23.64 14.48
CA ASP A 121 -4.75 24.12 15.55
C ASP A 121 -5.86 23.08 15.72
N GLN A 122 -5.62 22.12 16.60
CA GLN A 122 -6.55 21.01 16.85
C GLN A 122 -7.81 21.45 17.59
N ALA A 123 -7.71 22.48 18.45
CA ALA A 123 -8.84 22.99 19.20
C ALA A 123 -9.93 23.57 18.28
N ASN A 124 -9.53 24.15 17.14
CA ASN A 124 -10.43 24.75 16.16
C ASN A 124 -10.56 23.93 14.88
N ASP A 125 -10.12 22.69 14.86
CA ASP A 125 -10.18 21.78 13.69
C ASP A 125 -9.62 22.39 12.41
N ARG A 126 -8.51 23.13 12.48
CA ARG A 126 -7.94 23.84 11.33
C ARG A 126 -6.43 23.68 11.25
N ILE A 127 -5.93 23.83 10.05
CA ILE A 127 -4.50 23.80 9.73
C ILE A 127 -4.15 24.99 8.85
N LEU A 128 -3.09 25.71 9.23
CA LEU A 128 -2.49 26.76 8.41
C LEU A 128 -1.61 26.11 7.35
N VAL A 129 -1.85 26.43 6.09
CA VAL A 129 -1.05 25.95 4.97
C VAL A 129 -0.48 27.16 4.21
N PRO A 130 0.81 27.18 3.87
CA PRO A 130 1.43 28.31 3.18
C PRO A 130 0.68 28.73 1.92
N LYS A 131 0.41 30.01 1.76
CA LYS A 131 -0.36 30.66 0.67
C LYS A 131 -1.84 30.24 0.54
N LEU A 132 -2.34 29.35 1.41
CA LEU A 132 -3.76 28.96 1.45
C LEU A 132 -4.49 29.48 2.70
N GLY A 133 -3.71 29.93 3.70
CA GLY A 133 -4.28 30.34 4.97
C GLY A 133 -4.81 29.16 5.80
N TRP A 134 -5.75 29.46 6.69
CA TRP A 134 -6.38 28.46 7.53
C TRP A 134 -7.40 27.64 6.77
N LEU A 135 -7.24 26.30 6.83
CA LEU A 135 -8.13 25.31 6.23
C LEU A 135 -8.77 24.48 7.35
N ARG A 136 -10.10 24.40 7.36
CA ARG A 136 -10.82 23.49 8.25
C ARG A 136 -10.67 22.05 7.74
N TYR A 137 -10.56 21.11 8.68
CA TYR A 137 -10.55 19.67 8.35
C TYR A 137 -11.57 18.92 9.22
N ARG A 138 -12.02 17.76 8.77
CA ARG A 138 -12.89 16.88 9.55
C ARG A 138 -12.06 16.13 10.57
N ASN A 139 -12.08 16.60 11.80
CA ASN A 139 -11.40 15.94 12.90
C ASN A 139 -12.18 14.67 13.31
N SER A 140 -11.57 13.52 13.12
CA SER A 140 -12.12 12.20 13.50
C SER A 140 -11.34 11.57 14.65
N ARG A 141 -10.18 12.11 14.98
CA ARG A 141 -9.30 11.64 16.06
C ARG A 141 -8.19 12.66 16.29
N GLU A 142 -7.65 12.67 17.48
CA GLU A 142 -6.53 13.51 17.85
C GLU A 142 -5.25 13.16 17.05
N VAL A 143 -4.48 14.18 16.70
CA VAL A 143 -3.14 14.05 16.11
C VAL A 143 -2.12 14.02 17.23
N VAL A 144 -1.52 12.87 17.48
CA VAL A 144 -0.55 12.68 18.56
C VAL A 144 0.87 12.69 18.01
N GLY A 145 1.78 13.38 18.73
CA GLY A 145 3.19 13.52 18.37
C GLY A 145 3.51 14.79 17.57
N THR A 146 4.77 14.99 17.27
CA THR A 146 5.26 16.15 16.52
C THR A 146 5.02 16.00 15.03
N VAL A 147 4.27 16.93 14.43
CA VAL A 147 4.04 16.92 12.97
C VAL A 147 5.31 17.33 12.23
N ARG A 148 5.87 16.44 11.43
CA ARG A 148 7.11 16.64 10.67
C ARG A 148 6.88 17.20 9.26
N ASN A 149 5.78 16.86 8.65
CA ASN A 149 5.38 17.38 7.33
C ASN A 149 3.92 17.12 7.05
N ILE A 150 3.39 17.85 6.09
CA ILE A 150 2.04 17.67 5.59
C ILE A 150 2.02 17.45 4.08
N THR A 151 1.10 16.61 3.62
CA THR A 151 0.83 16.41 2.20
C THR A 151 -0.64 16.65 1.94
N VAL A 152 -0.92 17.59 1.06
CA VAL A 152 -2.28 17.86 0.57
C VAL A 152 -2.49 17.10 -0.73
N SER A 153 -3.60 16.37 -0.85
CA SER A 153 -3.88 15.51 -2.01
C SER A 153 -5.35 15.56 -2.42
N ASN A 154 -5.61 15.48 -3.71
CA ASN A 154 -6.96 15.36 -4.25
C ASN A 154 -7.30 13.89 -4.54
N CYS A 155 -8.45 13.46 -4.08
CA CYS A 155 -9.02 12.16 -4.43
C CYS A 155 -10.47 12.35 -4.85
N ASN A 156 -10.74 12.17 -6.14
CA ASN A 156 -12.08 12.27 -6.74
C ASN A 156 -12.83 13.56 -6.38
N GLY A 157 -12.13 14.69 -6.42
CA GLY A 157 -12.70 16.02 -6.17
C GLY A 157 -12.72 16.45 -4.71
N LYS A 158 -12.41 15.54 -3.76
CA LYS A 158 -12.23 15.86 -2.36
C LYS A 158 -10.76 16.07 -2.05
N TRP A 159 -10.49 17.05 -1.18
CA TRP A 159 -9.14 17.33 -0.72
C TRP A 159 -8.89 16.70 0.65
N PHE A 160 -7.70 16.19 0.85
CA PHE A 160 -7.25 15.56 2.07
C PHE A 160 -5.89 16.13 2.48
N VAL A 161 -5.69 16.31 3.78
CA VAL A 161 -4.37 16.52 4.37
C VAL A 161 -3.91 15.25 5.05
N SER A 162 -2.68 14.84 4.76
CA SER A 162 -1.98 13.78 5.49
C SER A 162 -0.86 14.42 6.29
N MET A 163 -0.91 14.31 7.61
CA MET A 163 0.06 14.83 8.57
C MET A 163 0.93 13.68 9.02
N GLN A 164 2.22 13.74 8.75
CA GLN A 164 3.18 12.76 9.25
C GLN A 164 3.67 13.21 10.60
N THR A 165 3.46 12.39 11.63
CA THR A 165 3.93 12.65 12.99
C THR A 165 5.02 11.70 13.40
N GLU A 166 5.77 12.12 14.36
CA GLU A 166 6.84 11.38 15.03
C GLU A 166 6.68 11.52 16.53
N ARG A 167 6.79 10.41 17.23
CA ARG A 167 6.78 10.36 18.70
C ARG A 167 7.58 9.17 19.20
N GLU A 168 8.08 9.27 20.40
CA GLU A 168 8.60 8.13 21.14
C GLU A 168 7.48 7.42 21.85
N VAL A 169 7.46 6.10 21.83
CA VAL A 169 6.49 5.25 22.53
C VAL A 169 7.23 4.09 23.15
N GLU A 170 6.82 3.71 24.34
CA GLU A 170 7.21 2.43 24.89
C GLU A 170 6.60 1.31 24.03
N GLN A 171 7.43 0.34 23.66
CA GLN A 171 6.92 -0.80 22.92
C GLN A 171 6.16 -1.70 23.87
N PRO A 172 4.85 -1.94 23.61
CA PRO A 172 4.08 -2.83 24.48
C PRO A 172 4.62 -4.26 24.36
N ALA A 173 4.44 -5.04 25.41
CA ALA A 173 4.68 -6.48 25.33
C ALA A 173 3.65 -7.12 24.38
N ALA A 174 4.11 -8.04 23.56
CA ALA A 174 3.23 -8.83 22.72
C ALA A 174 2.27 -9.67 23.57
N GLN A 175 0.99 -9.71 23.16
CA GLN A 175 -0.05 -10.44 23.87
C GLN A 175 -0.71 -11.50 22.99
N GLY A 176 -1.15 -12.60 23.60
CA GLY A 176 -1.82 -13.71 22.92
C GLY A 176 -0.86 -14.72 22.30
N ASP A 177 -1.43 -15.76 21.71
CA ASP A 177 -0.71 -16.89 21.12
C ASP A 177 -0.21 -16.57 19.70
N ALA A 178 0.59 -17.47 19.17
CA ALA A 178 1.00 -17.44 17.77
C ALA A 178 -0.10 -18.01 16.88
N VAL A 179 -0.28 -17.44 15.67
CA VAL A 179 -1.27 -17.90 14.70
C VAL A 179 -0.73 -17.94 13.28
N GLY A 180 -1.06 -19.01 12.54
CA GLY A 180 -0.85 -19.11 11.10
C GLY A 180 -2.11 -18.68 10.34
N ILE A 181 -1.96 -18.03 9.20
CA ILE A 181 -3.07 -17.52 8.39
C ILE A 181 -2.92 -18.00 6.94
N ASP A 182 -3.85 -18.81 6.48
CA ASP A 182 -4.04 -19.11 5.06
C ASP A 182 -4.97 -18.07 4.43
N MET A 183 -4.56 -17.51 3.27
CA MET A 183 -5.30 -16.44 2.57
C MET A 183 -5.93 -16.97 1.29
N GLY A 184 -7.27 -17.06 1.26
CA GLY A 184 -8.03 -17.62 0.15
C GLY A 184 -9.05 -16.68 -0.52
N ILE A 185 -9.64 -17.14 -1.63
CA ILE A 185 -10.70 -16.42 -2.36
C ILE A 185 -12.07 -16.79 -1.82
N VAL A 186 -12.28 -18.05 -1.45
CA VAL A 186 -13.54 -18.59 -0.89
C VAL A 186 -13.71 -18.17 0.56
N ARG A 187 -12.64 -18.29 1.32
CA ARG A 187 -12.47 -17.73 2.67
C ARG A 187 -11.36 -16.69 2.58
N PHE A 188 -11.61 -15.49 3.09
CA PHE A 188 -10.61 -14.41 3.01
C PHE A 188 -9.34 -14.76 3.77
N ALA A 189 -9.52 -15.30 4.97
CA ALA A 189 -8.45 -15.79 5.82
C ALA A 189 -8.99 -16.91 6.71
N THR A 190 -8.24 -18.01 6.83
CA THR A 190 -8.46 -19.09 7.78
C THR A 190 -7.27 -19.10 8.73
N LEU A 191 -7.54 -19.03 10.02
CA LEU A 191 -6.55 -19.02 11.09
C LEU A 191 -6.32 -20.44 11.60
N SER A 192 -5.13 -20.73 12.12
CA SER A 192 -4.77 -22.04 12.69
C SER A 192 -5.53 -22.40 13.98
N ASP A 193 -6.20 -21.40 14.61
CA ASP A 193 -7.13 -21.61 15.73
C ASP A 193 -8.56 -21.99 15.29
N GLY A 194 -8.80 -22.13 13.98
CA GLY A 194 -10.09 -22.43 13.40
C GLY A 194 -10.95 -21.19 13.07
N THR A 195 -10.51 -20.00 13.43
CA THR A 195 -11.24 -18.76 13.11
C THR A 195 -11.24 -18.51 11.59
N VAL A 196 -12.42 -18.21 11.03
CA VAL A 196 -12.59 -17.95 9.60
C VAL A 196 -13.14 -16.54 9.36
N TYR A 197 -12.46 -15.78 8.50
CA TYR A 197 -12.94 -14.51 7.99
C TYR A 197 -13.52 -14.66 6.58
N PRO A 198 -14.83 -14.35 6.37
CA PRO A 198 -15.47 -14.48 5.06
C PRO A 198 -14.95 -13.43 4.07
N PRO A 199 -14.95 -13.69 2.76
CA PRO A 199 -14.54 -12.71 1.76
C PRO A 199 -15.59 -11.62 1.62
N LEU A 200 -15.14 -10.35 1.51
CA LEU A 200 -16.06 -9.22 1.35
C LEU A 200 -16.76 -9.18 -0.02
N ASN A 201 -16.05 -9.63 -1.08
CA ASN A 201 -16.53 -9.67 -2.48
C ASN A 201 -17.15 -8.34 -2.95
N ILE A 202 -16.60 -7.21 -2.50
CA ILE A 202 -17.20 -5.88 -2.67
C ILE A 202 -17.25 -5.46 -4.14
N PHE A 203 -16.22 -5.80 -4.92
CA PHE A 203 -16.21 -5.51 -6.35
C PHE A 203 -17.33 -6.28 -7.08
N LYS A 204 -17.53 -7.56 -6.74
CA LYS A 204 -18.61 -8.39 -7.29
C LYS A 204 -19.97 -7.77 -6.97
N ARG A 205 -20.18 -7.30 -5.73
CA ARG A 205 -21.41 -6.64 -5.28
C ARG A 205 -21.76 -5.39 -6.10
N TYR A 206 -20.75 -4.55 -6.43
CA TYR A 206 -20.97 -3.33 -7.20
C TYR A 206 -20.76 -3.49 -8.71
N ALA A 207 -20.45 -4.69 -9.22
CA ALA A 207 -20.09 -4.91 -10.63
C ALA A 207 -21.22 -4.50 -11.60
N ALA A 208 -22.48 -4.77 -11.26
CA ALA A 208 -23.64 -4.41 -12.10
C ALA A 208 -23.82 -2.89 -12.17
N GLU A 209 -23.78 -2.20 -11.02
CA GLU A 209 -23.89 -0.74 -10.94
C GLU A 209 -22.74 -0.05 -11.70
N LEU A 210 -21.52 -0.56 -11.51
CA LEU A 210 -20.33 -0.03 -12.19
C LEU A 210 -20.47 -0.20 -13.72
N ARG A 211 -20.88 -1.36 -14.20
CA ARG A 211 -21.10 -1.64 -15.62
C ARG A 211 -22.15 -0.70 -16.24
N LYS A 212 -23.28 -0.50 -15.55
CA LYS A 212 -24.33 0.44 -15.96
C LYS A 212 -23.79 1.87 -16.06
N ALA A 213 -23.03 2.32 -15.04
CA ALA A 213 -22.43 3.64 -15.02
C ALA A 213 -21.38 3.85 -16.13
N GLN A 214 -20.54 2.82 -16.38
CA GLN A 214 -19.53 2.86 -17.44
C GLN A 214 -20.17 2.90 -18.83
N ARG A 215 -21.21 2.10 -19.10
CA ARG A 215 -21.99 2.16 -20.35
C ARG A 215 -22.63 3.54 -20.56
N ALA A 216 -23.20 4.14 -19.50
CA ALA A 216 -23.75 5.46 -19.57
C ALA A 216 -22.69 6.54 -19.88
N MET A 217 -21.47 6.38 -19.35
CA MET A 217 -20.35 7.27 -19.64
C MET A 217 -19.83 7.11 -21.07
N SER A 218 -19.70 5.87 -21.58
CA SER A 218 -19.19 5.62 -22.94
C SER A 218 -20.08 6.15 -24.05
N ARG A 219 -21.39 6.28 -23.81
CA ARG A 219 -22.37 6.86 -24.73
C ARG A 219 -22.32 8.39 -24.82
N LYS A 220 -21.49 9.06 -24.01
CA LYS A 220 -21.39 10.52 -23.99
C LYS A 220 -20.17 11.00 -24.76
N LYS A 221 -20.28 12.14 -25.44
CA LYS A 221 -19.14 12.78 -26.11
C LYS A 221 -18.04 13.04 -25.10
N LYS A 222 -16.86 12.46 -25.33
CA LYS A 222 -15.69 12.55 -24.44
C LYS A 222 -15.35 14.01 -24.13
N PHE A 223 -15.08 14.31 -22.86
CA PHE A 223 -14.80 15.63 -22.30
C PHE A 223 -15.98 16.61 -22.23
N SER A 224 -17.16 16.28 -22.76
CA SER A 224 -18.38 17.10 -22.57
C SER A 224 -18.77 17.20 -21.09
N HIS A 225 -19.63 18.17 -20.75
CA HIS A 225 -20.14 18.31 -19.37
C HIS A 225 -20.87 17.06 -18.89
N ASN A 226 -21.71 16.46 -19.73
CA ASN A 226 -22.43 15.24 -19.43
C ASN A 226 -21.50 14.03 -19.25
N TRP A 227 -20.42 13.94 -20.04
CA TRP A 227 -19.39 12.90 -19.83
C TRP A 227 -18.66 13.09 -18.50
N LYS A 228 -18.33 14.34 -18.11
CA LYS A 228 -17.71 14.64 -16.82
C LYS A 228 -18.60 14.25 -15.64
N LYS A 229 -19.91 14.52 -15.72
CA LYS A 229 -20.90 14.08 -14.73
C LYS A 229 -20.96 12.55 -14.64
N ALA A 230 -21.02 11.84 -15.77
CA ALA A 230 -21.03 10.37 -15.81
C ALA A 230 -19.72 9.78 -15.28
N LYS A 231 -18.57 10.35 -15.63
CA LYS A 231 -17.26 9.96 -15.07
C LYS A 231 -17.21 10.10 -13.55
N ALA A 232 -17.73 11.21 -13.02
CA ALA A 232 -17.80 11.42 -11.57
C ALA A 232 -18.66 10.35 -10.86
N LYS A 233 -19.73 9.85 -11.51
CA LYS A 233 -20.54 8.73 -11.00
C LYS A 233 -19.73 7.44 -10.95
N VAL A 234 -19.02 7.09 -12.03
CA VAL A 234 -18.11 5.91 -12.06
C VAL A 234 -17.05 6.01 -10.96
N GLN A 235 -16.42 7.18 -10.82
CA GLN A 235 -15.42 7.41 -9.78
C GLN A 235 -15.98 7.24 -8.37
N ARG A 236 -17.20 7.72 -8.10
CA ARG A 236 -17.85 7.53 -6.78
C ARG A 236 -18.09 6.06 -6.45
N ILE A 237 -18.46 5.23 -7.42
CA ILE A 237 -18.62 3.78 -7.21
C ILE A 237 -17.28 3.15 -6.85
N HIS A 238 -16.21 3.47 -7.59
CA HIS A 238 -14.86 2.98 -7.26
C HIS A 238 -14.40 3.42 -5.86
N VAL A 239 -14.71 4.64 -5.42
CA VAL A 239 -14.40 5.12 -4.06
C VAL A 239 -15.15 4.30 -3.02
N ARG A 240 -16.44 4.01 -3.23
CA ARG A 240 -17.22 3.15 -2.31
C ARG A 240 -16.60 1.77 -2.17
N ILE A 241 -16.24 1.13 -3.30
CA ILE A 241 -15.57 -0.17 -3.31
C ILE A 241 -14.25 -0.12 -2.54
N ALA A 242 -13.41 0.88 -2.82
CA ALA A 242 -12.11 1.03 -2.16
C ALA A 242 -12.24 1.31 -0.64
N ASN A 243 -13.22 2.13 -0.24
CA ASN A 243 -13.44 2.45 1.17
C ASN A 243 -13.99 1.23 1.94
N ALA A 244 -14.97 0.51 1.38
CA ALA A 244 -15.52 -0.69 2.01
C ALA A 244 -14.45 -1.78 2.17
N ARG A 245 -13.60 -1.99 1.15
CA ARG A 245 -12.47 -2.92 1.25
C ARG A 245 -11.49 -2.49 2.33
N ARG A 246 -11.12 -1.21 2.35
CA ARG A 246 -10.20 -0.69 3.37
C ARG A 246 -10.74 -0.83 4.78
N ASP A 247 -12.02 -0.54 5.00
CA ASP A 247 -12.68 -0.69 6.30
C ASP A 247 -12.64 -2.15 6.77
N TYR A 248 -13.00 -3.08 5.89
CA TYR A 248 -12.94 -4.52 6.17
C TYR A 248 -11.54 -4.97 6.55
N LEU A 249 -10.53 -4.64 5.72
CA LEU A 249 -9.13 -4.98 5.99
C LEU A 249 -8.63 -4.38 7.29
N GLN A 250 -9.03 -3.12 7.60
CA GLN A 250 -8.66 -2.45 8.85
C GLN A 250 -9.25 -3.16 10.07
N LYS A 251 -10.52 -3.55 10.03
CA LYS A 251 -11.19 -4.26 11.12
C LYS A 251 -10.55 -5.64 11.35
N THR A 252 -10.42 -6.43 10.28
CA THR A 252 -9.85 -7.78 10.35
C THR A 252 -8.40 -7.75 10.85
N SER A 253 -7.53 -6.91 10.26
CA SER A 253 -6.13 -6.83 10.70
C SER A 253 -5.98 -6.26 12.12
N THR A 254 -6.91 -5.40 12.59
CA THR A 254 -6.90 -4.92 13.98
C THR A 254 -7.30 -6.03 14.95
N SER A 255 -8.34 -6.80 14.63
CA SER A 255 -8.75 -7.94 15.46
C SER A 255 -7.60 -8.94 15.62
N ILE A 256 -6.98 -9.34 14.52
CA ILE A 256 -5.87 -10.28 14.54
C ILE A 256 -4.66 -9.74 15.34
N SER A 257 -4.25 -8.49 15.06
CA SER A 257 -3.07 -7.92 15.73
C SER A 257 -3.25 -7.60 17.22
N LYS A 258 -4.47 -7.55 17.72
CA LYS A 258 -4.75 -7.38 19.14
C LYS A 258 -4.75 -8.69 19.93
N ASN A 259 -5.06 -9.79 19.26
CA ASN A 259 -5.29 -11.07 19.90
C ASN A 259 -4.09 -12.04 19.81
N HIS A 260 -3.08 -11.70 19.00
CA HIS A 260 -1.97 -12.61 18.74
C HIS A 260 -0.61 -11.92 18.87
N ALA A 261 0.32 -12.57 19.54
CA ALA A 261 1.71 -12.11 19.70
C ALA A 261 2.54 -12.35 18.43
N MET A 262 2.26 -13.41 17.70
CA MET A 262 2.93 -13.75 16.44
C MET A 262 1.90 -14.12 15.38
N VAL A 263 2.09 -13.58 14.16
CA VAL A 263 1.28 -13.91 12.99
C VAL A 263 2.17 -14.42 11.88
N VAL A 264 1.86 -15.58 11.34
CA VAL A 264 2.57 -16.19 10.21
C VAL A 264 1.64 -16.22 9.00
N VAL A 265 2.08 -15.64 7.88
CA VAL A 265 1.30 -15.55 6.63
C VAL A 265 2.09 -16.10 5.45
N GLU A 266 1.38 -16.47 4.39
CA GLU A 266 2.02 -16.78 3.11
C GLU A 266 2.61 -15.53 2.45
N ASN A 267 3.80 -15.67 1.88
CA ASN A 267 4.45 -14.63 1.07
C ASN A 267 3.90 -14.62 -0.36
N LEU A 268 2.61 -14.29 -0.51
CA LEU A 268 1.94 -14.28 -1.80
C LEU A 268 2.47 -13.18 -2.73
N GLN A 269 2.92 -13.57 -3.92
CA GLN A 269 3.35 -12.65 -4.98
C GLN A 269 2.14 -12.22 -5.82
N VAL A 270 1.27 -11.35 -5.24
CA VAL A 270 -0.01 -10.93 -5.83
C VAL A 270 0.15 -10.35 -7.25
N SER A 271 1.23 -9.62 -7.52
CA SER A 271 1.55 -9.08 -8.85
C SER A 271 1.73 -10.19 -9.90
N ASN A 272 2.42 -11.26 -9.54
CA ASN A 272 2.64 -12.42 -10.42
C ASN A 272 1.35 -13.23 -10.57
N MET A 273 0.62 -13.45 -9.48
CA MET A 273 -0.66 -14.17 -9.50
C MET A 273 -1.71 -13.48 -10.37
N SER A 274 -1.69 -12.13 -10.46
CA SER A 274 -2.66 -11.33 -11.22
C SER A 274 -2.17 -10.91 -12.61
N ARG A 275 -1.08 -11.48 -13.13
CA ARG A 275 -0.60 -11.21 -14.49
C ARG A 275 -1.66 -11.56 -15.53
N SER A 276 -1.72 -10.76 -16.61
CA SER A 276 -2.58 -11.04 -17.75
C SER A 276 -2.13 -12.30 -18.48
N ALA A 277 -3.09 -13.09 -18.93
CA ALA A 277 -2.84 -14.24 -19.81
C ALA A 277 -3.13 -13.91 -21.30
N ALA A 278 -3.21 -12.64 -21.68
CA ALA A 278 -3.59 -12.24 -23.03
C ALA A 278 -2.57 -12.66 -24.13
N GLY A 279 -1.30 -12.84 -23.73
CA GLY A 279 -0.22 -13.13 -24.69
C GLY A 279 0.12 -11.92 -25.56
N SER A 280 0.79 -12.17 -26.67
CA SER A 280 1.08 -11.22 -27.76
C SER A 280 0.16 -11.49 -28.97
N VAL A 281 0.27 -10.67 -30.01
CA VAL A 281 -0.44 -10.88 -31.27
C VAL A 281 0.06 -12.18 -31.97
N GLU A 282 1.37 -12.45 -31.86
CA GLU A 282 2.03 -13.63 -32.46
C GLU A 282 1.78 -14.92 -31.64
N GLN A 283 1.66 -14.78 -30.32
CA GLN A 283 1.38 -15.90 -29.40
C GLN A 283 0.19 -15.55 -28.50
N PRO A 284 -1.05 -15.73 -28.98
CA PRO A 284 -2.26 -15.44 -28.20
C PRO A 284 -2.36 -16.32 -26.96
N GLY A 285 -2.74 -15.71 -25.84
CA GLY A 285 -2.87 -16.42 -24.58
C GLY A 285 -4.07 -17.36 -24.56
N ARG A 286 -4.00 -18.41 -23.71
CA ARG A 286 -5.08 -19.38 -23.48
C ARG A 286 -5.88 -19.02 -22.22
N ASN A 287 -7.16 -19.37 -22.17
CA ASN A 287 -8.04 -19.17 -21.02
C ASN A 287 -8.07 -17.72 -20.49
N VAL A 288 -7.91 -16.72 -21.35
CA VAL A 288 -7.80 -15.30 -21.00
C VAL A 288 -8.99 -14.80 -20.21
N LYS A 289 -10.22 -15.23 -20.57
CA LYS A 289 -11.46 -14.84 -19.88
C LYS A 289 -11.52 -15.40 -18.45
N GLN A 290 -11.19 -16.67 -18.27
CA GLN A 290 -11.14 -17.35 -16.97
C GLN A 290 -10.07 -16.71 -16.08
N LYS A 291 -8.87 -16.51 -16.61
CA LYS A 291 -7.77 -15.83 -15.90
C LYS A 291 -8.13 -14.40 -15.52
N SER A 292 -8.81 -13.65 -16.38
CA SER A 292 -9.30 -12.31 -16.06
C SER A 292 -10.32 -12.33 -14.91
N GLY A 293 -11.21 -13.34 -14.86
CA GLY A 293 -12.13 -13.57 -13.75
C GLY A 293 -11.40 -13.83 -12.44
N LEU A 294 -10.42 -14.75 -12.46
CA LEU A 294 -9.59 -15.08 -11.31
C LEU A 294 -8.79 -13.86 -10.84
N ASN A 295 -8.17 -13.11 -11.74
CA ASN A 295 -7.43 -11.90 -11.41
C ASN A 295 -8.30 -10.85 -10.69
N LYS A 296 -9.56 -10.68 -11.13
CA LYS A 296 -10.52 -9.80 -10.45
C LYS A 296 -10.82 -10.28 -9.03
N ALA A 297 -11.02 -11.59 -8.84
CA ALA A 297 -11.27 -12.18 -7.53
C ALA A 297 -10.06 -11.99 -6.59
N ILE A 298 -8.84 -12.27 -7.05
CA ILE A 298 -7.59 -12.07 -6.30
C ILE A 298 -7.43 -10.60 -5.89
N LEU A 299 -7.57 -9.68 -6.84
CA LEU A 299 -7.41 -8.24 -6.58
C LEU A 299 -8.51 -7.66 -5.70
N ASP A 300 -9.70 -8.29 -5.67
CA ASP A 300 -10.79 -7.87 -4.79
C ASP A 300 -10.51 -8.19 -3.32
N GLN A 301 -9.72 -9.22 -3.02
CA GLN A 301 -9.35 -9.56 -1.64
C GLN A 301 -8.44 -8.50 -1.01
N GLY A 302 -7.45 -7.98 -1.76
CA GLY A 302 -6.54 -6.96 -1.28
C GLY A 302 -5.46 -7.47 -0.33
N TRP A 303 -4.99 -8.72 -0.51
CA TRP A 303 -4.02 -9.40 0.36
C TRP A 303 -2.72 -8.61 0.59
N ALA A 304 -2.20 -7.93 -0.44
CA ALA A 304 -1.01 -7.09 -0.27
C ALA A 304 -1.22 -5.95 0.75
N GLU A 305 -2.40 -5.31 0.72
CA GLU A 305 -2.75 -4.27 1.70
C GLU A 305 -3.04 -4.87 3.08
N PHE A 306 -3.67 -6.04 3.14
CA PHE A 306 -3.91 -6.78 4.38
C PHE A 306 -2.58 -7.11 5.09
N ARG A 307 -1.64 -7.71 4.37
CA ARG A 307 -0.29 -8.00 4.89
C ARG A 307 0.41 -6.73 5.39
N ARG A 308 0.40 -5.66 4.58
CA ARG A 308 0.97 -4.36 4.97
C ARG A 308 0.33 -3.81 6.25
N GLN A 309 -0.99 -4.04 6.44
CA GLN A 309 -1.68 -3.61 7.66
C GLN A 309 -1.31 -4.46 8.86
N LEU A 310 -1.21 -5.77 8.70
CA LEU A 310 -0.72 -6.67 9.76
C LEU A 310 0.71 -6.29 10.16
N GLU A 311 1.62 -6.07 9.20
CA GLU A 311 3.02 -5.75 9.43
C GLU A 311 3.18 -4.55 10.39
N TYR A 312 2.60 -3.38 10.09
CA TYR A 312 2.75 -2.24 10.98
C TYR A 312 1.94 -2.36 12.27
N LYS A 313 0.81 -3.08 12.26
CA LYS A 313 0.00 -3.24 13.48
C LYS A 313 0.65 -4.21 14.46
N MET A 314 1.19 -5.33 13.98
CA MET A 314 1.98 -6.24 14.79
C MET A 314 3.18 -5.53 15.40
N LEU A 315 3.95 -4.78 14.59
CA LEU A 315 5.05 -3.95 15.10
C LEU A 315 4.58 -2.95 16.15
N CYS A 316 3.41 -2.31 15.94
CA CYS A 316 2.84 -1.38 16.91
C CYS A 316 2.36 -2.04 18.21
N ALA A 317 1.97 -3.31 18.16
CA ALA A 317 1.52 -4.11 19.30
C ALA A 317 2.69 -4.84 20.00
N GLY A 318 3.93 -4.67 19.57
CA GLY A 318 5.09 -5.40 20.07
C GLY A 318 5.19 -6.85 19.56
N GLY A 319 4.29 -7.24 18.67
CA GLY A 319 4.24 -8.59 18.10
C GLY A 319 5.08 -8.74 16.83
N LEU A 320 5.12 -9.96 16.31
CA LEU A 320 5.91 -10.35 15.15
C LEU A 320 5.03 -10.81 13.99
N LEU A 321 5.33 -10.33 12.77
CA LEU A 321 4.77 -10.87 11.52
C LEU A 321 5.87 -11.61 10.75
N LEU A 322 5.64 -12.87 10.42
CA LEU A 322 6.48 -13.67 9.53
C LEU A 322 5.75 -13.95 8.23
N ALA A 323 6.44 -13.74 7.10
CA ALA A 323 5.93 -14.11 5.79
C ALA A 323 6.78 -15.23 5.20
N LEU A 324 6.18 -16.40 4.99
CA LEU A 324 6.85 -17.63 4.56
C LEU A 324 6.46 -18.00 3.12
N PRO A 325 7.35 -18.68 2.37
CA PRO A 325 7.00 -19.23 1.07
C PRO A 325 5.84 -20.22 1.16
N PRO A 326 4.88 -20.24 0.21
CA PRO A 326 3.68 -21.08 0.25
C PRO A 326 3.93 -22.54 -0.19
N GLN A 327 5.18 -23.02 -0.18
CA GLN A 327 5.51 -24.35 -0.68
C GLN A 327 5.01 -25.44 0.27
N ASN A 328 4.24 -26.39 -0.27
CA ASN A 328 3.72 -27.59 0.40
C ASN A 328 2.85 -27.37 1.65
N THR A 329 2.50 -26.12 2.01
CA THR A 329 1.69 -25.83 3.21
C THR A 329 0.35 -26.58 3.20
N SER A 330 -0.30 -26.71 2.03
CA SER A 330 -1.57 -27.41 1.86
C SER A 330 -1.43 -28.90 1.48
N ARG A 331 -0.21 -29.47 1.47
CA ARG A 331 0.07 -30.86 1.10
C ARG A 331 0.73 -31.67 2.20
N THR A 332 1.24 -31.02 3.22
CA THR A 332 1.89 -31.64 4.36
C THR A 332 0.87 -32.01 5.42
N CYS A 333 0.90 -33.25 5.88
CA CYS A 333 0.04 -33.71 6.97
C CYS A 333 0.50 -33.10 8.30
N PRO A 334 -0.39 -32.41 9.04
CA PRO A 334 -0.01 -31.88 10.35
C PRO A 334 0.12 -32.97 11.43
N SER A 335 -0.38 -34.17 11.20
CA SER A 335 -0.25 -35.30 12.16
C SER A 335 1.06 -36.07 11.99
N CYS A 336 1.32 -36.63 10.81
CA CYS A 336 2.46 -37.49 10.56
C CYS A 336 3.61 -36.84 9.74
N GLY A 337 3.44 -35.64 9.22
CA GLY A 337 4.45 -34.96 8.41
C GLY A 337 4.52 -35.40 6.93
N HIS A 338 3.74 -36.43 6.52
CA HIS A 338 3.76 -36.94 5.15
C HIS A 338 3.39 -35.86 4.14
N VAL A 339 4.17 -35.72 3.05
CA VAL A 339 3.98 -34.70 2.00
C VAL A 339 3.58 -35.38 0.69
N SER A 340 2.33 -35.24 0.28
CA SER A 340 1.83 -35.75 -1.00
C SER A 340 0.82 -34.80 -1.65
N ALA A 341 0.79 -34.78 -2.98
CA ALA A 341 -0.25 -34.08 -3.72
C ALA A 341 -1.63 -34.73 -3.51
N GLU A 342 -1.67 -36.03 -3.28
CA GLU A 342 -2.86 -36.84 -3.07
C GLU A 342 -3.53 -36.54 -1.72
N ASN A 343 -2.80 -36.01 -0.73
CA ASN A 343 -3.37 -35.56 0.54
C ASN A 343 -4.42 -34.47 0.34
N ARG A 344 -4.37 -33.71 -0.76
CA ARG A 344 -5.35 -32.68 -1.10
C ARG A 344 -6.32 -33.18 -2.17
N GLN A 345 -7.36 -33.93 -1.77
CA GLN A 345 -8.34 -34.53 -2.65
C GLN A 345 -9.18 -33.48 -3.39
N THR A 346 -9.56 -32.39 -2.69
CA THR A 346 -10.29 -31.26 -3.27
C THR A 346 -9.73 -29.93 -2.78
N GLN A 347 -10.30 -28.83 -3.23
CA GLN A 347 -9.91 -27.52 -2.73
C GLN A 347 -10.22 -27.34 -1.23
N ALA A 348 -11.24 -28.02 -0.71
CA ALA A 348 -11.70 -27.86 0.67
C ALA A 348 -11.31 -29.02 1.58
N VAL A 349 -11.03 -30.20 1.04
CA VAL A 349 -10.80 -31.43 1.82
C VAL A 349 -9.34 -31.85 1.72
N PHE A 350 -8.73 -32.00 2.89
CA PHE A 350 -7.43 -32.64 3.10
C PHE A 350 -7.68 -34.01 3.74
N ALA A 351 -7.10 -35.06 3.19
CA ALA A 351 -7.08 -36.39 3.78
C ALA A 351 -5.70 -37.03 3.55
N CYS A 352 -4.98 -37.29 4.61
CA CYS A 352 -3.65 -37.87 4.52
C CYS A 352 -3.73 -39.33 4.05
N VAL A 353 -3.03 -39.63 2.97
CA VAL A 353 -2.99 -41.00 2.40
C VAL A 353 -2.18 -41.98 3.28
N GLU A 354 -1.31 -41.47 4.17
CA GLU A 354 -0.47 -42.26 5.03
C GLU A 354 -1.16 -42.61 6.37
N CYS A 355 -1.66 -41.59 7.11
CA CYS A 355 -2.19 -41.78 8.46
C CYS A 355 -3.70 -41.61 8.58
N GLY A 356 -4.43 -41.28 7.49
CA GLY A 356 -5.87 -41.10 7.50
C GLY A 356 -6.36 -39.79 8.14
N TYR A 357 -5.48 -38.91 8.62
CA TYR A 357 -5.90 -37.61 9.17
C TYR A 357 -6.68 -36.80 8.14
N SER A 358 -7.89 -36.36 8.50
CA SER A 358 -8.77 -35.60 7.61
C SER A 358 -9.24 -34.32 8.26
N GLU A 359 -9.17 -33.21 7.50
CA GLU A 359 -9.55 -31.87 7.97
C GLU A 359 -9.78 -30.91 6.77
N ASN A 360 -10.24 -29.71 7.05
CA ASN A 360 -10.33 -28.66 6.04
C ASN A 360 -8.95 -28.23 5.52
N ALA A 361 -8.76 -28.22 4.22
CA ALA A 361 -7.45 -27.94 3.60
C ALA A 361 -6.90 -26.52 3.93
N ASP A 362 -7.77 -25.52 4.09
CA ASP A 362 -7.34 -24.15 4.46
C ASP A 362 -6.87 -24.11 5.93
N LEU A 363 -7.52 -24.88 6.83
CA LEU A 363 -7.09 -25.03 8.23
C LEU A 363 -5.75 -25.75 8.33
N VAL A 364 -5.58 -26.84 7.58
CA VAL A 364 -4.30 -27.57 7.49
C VAL A 364 -3.18 -26.65 7.01
N ALA A 365 -3.42 -25.84 5.99
CA ALA A 365 -2.46 -24.87 5.49
C ALA A 365 -2.06 -23.83 6.57
N ALA A 366 -3.03 -23.31 7.31
CA ALA A 366 -2.78 -22.37 8.41
C ALA A 366 -1.99 -22.99 9.55
N ILE A 367 -2.26 -24.24 9.95
CA ILE A 367 -1.49 -24.99 10.96
C ILE A 367 -0.05 -25.20 10.49
N ASN A 368 0.15 -25.61 9.25
CA ASN A 368 1.47 -25.83 8.69
C ASN A 368 2.30 -24.53 8.57
N LEU A 369 1.64 -23.40 8.25
CA LEU A 369 2.27 -22.07 8.27
C LEU A 369 2.75 -21.71 9.68
N LEU A 370 1.92 -21.95 10.70
CA LEU A 370 2.31 -21.70 12.08
C LEU A 370 3.54 -22.53 12.47
N ARG A 371 3.54 -23.82 12.16
CA ARG A 371 4.67 -24.73 12.43
C ARG A 371 5.97 -24.28 11.75
N ALA A 372 5.86 -23.90 10.46
CA ALA A 372 7.00 -23.39 9.72
C ALA A 372 7.52 -22.06 10.31
N GLY A 373 6.62 -21.23 10.86
CA GLY A 373 6.98 -20.00 11.57
C GLY A 373 7.79 -20.29 12.83
N HIS A 374 7.36 -21.23 13.65
CA HIS A 374 8.09 -21.66 14.85
C HIS A 374 9.45 -22.27 14.50
N ALA A 375 9.52 -23.14 13.50
CA ALA A 375 10.78 -23.75 13.03
C ALA A 375 11.78 -22.68 12.57
N ARG A 376 11.32 -21.66 11.85
CA ARG A 376 12.18 -20.55 11.40
C ARG A 376 12.75 -19.73 12.56
N LEU A 377 11.94 -19.46 13.58
CA LEU A 377 12.41 -18.74 14.78
C LEU A 377 13.45 -19.57 15.56
N ALA A 378 13.21 -20.87 15.73
CA ALA A 378 14.17 -21.76 16.39
C ALA A 378 15.53 -21.78 15.65
N CYS A 379 15.54 -21.84 14.33
CA CYS A 379 16.77 -21.76 13.53
C CYS A 379 17.49 -20.39 13.67
N GLN A 380 16.76 -19.27 13.78
CA GLN A 380 17.39 -17.96 13.97
C GLN A 380 18.05 -17.83 15.35
N VAL A 381 17.38 -18.28 16.40
CA VAL A 381 17.97 -18.32 17.77
C VAL A 381 19.23 -19.17 17.82
N ASN A 382 19.23 -20.34 17.20
CA ASN A 382 20.40 -21.22 17.18
C ASN A 382 21.58 -20.64 16.38
N SER A 383 21.30 -19.86 15.28
CA SER A 383 22.37 -19.19 14.53
C SER A 383 22.98 -18.02 15.30
N GLU A 384 22.21 -17.27 16.08
CA GLU A 384 22.72 -16.20 16.95
C GLU A 384 23.54 -16.76 18.12
N VAL A 385 23.12 -17.86 18.73
CA VAL A 385 23.86 -18.52 19.79
C VAL A 385 25.19 -19.09 19.26
N SER A 386 25.22 -19.64 18.05
CA SER A 386 26.45 -20.14 17.44
C SER A 386 27.44 -19.02 17.04
N CYS A 387 26.95 -17.84 16.66
CA CYS A 387 27.81 -16.68 16.41
C CYS A 387 28.42 -16.08 17.68
N GLN A 388 27.70 -16.11 18.80
CA GLN A 388 28.25 -15.63 20.10
C GLN A 388 29.29 -16.57 20.70
N GLN A 389 29.34 -17.83 20.32
CA GLN A 389 30.35 -18.80 20.76
C GLN A 389 31.67 -18.75 19.96
N GLN A 390 31.79 -17.91 18.93
CA GLN A 390 32.98 -17.80 18.07
C GLN A 390 33.78 -16.52 18.26
N GLU A 391 33.61 -15.77 19.35
CA GLU A 391 34.57 -14.71 19.67
C GLU A 391 35.88 -15.38 20.18
N PRO A 392 37.03 -15.17 19.50
CA PRO A 392 38.29 -15.69 19.97
C PRO A 392 38.71 -14.97 21.25
N THR A 393 38.95 -15.70 22.30
CA THR A 393 39.71 -15.24 23.46
C THR A 393 41.10 -14.83 22.97
N GLU A 394 41.34 -13.53 22.89
CA GLU A 394 42.70 -12.99 22.78
C GLU A 394 43.47 -13.36 24.03
N THR A 395 44.31 -14.40 23.94
CA THR A 395 45.35 -14.66 24.88
C THR A 395 46.43 -13.61 24.68
N ALA A 396 46.55 -12.73 25.66
CA ALA A 396 47.71 -11.87 25.82
C ALA A 396 49.00 -12.71 25.99
N ALA A 397 50.01 -12.42 25.19
CA ALA A 397 51.40 -12.67 25.44
C ALA A 397 52.20 -11.50 24.94
#